data_d31bd2beaef0f67388d55d723ccc1acb
#
_entry.id   d31bd2beaef0f67388d55d723ccc1acb
#
_cell.length_a   1.000
_cell.length_b   1.000
_cell.length_c   1.000
_cell.angle_alpha   90.00
_cell.angle_beta   90.00
_cell.angle_gamma   90.00
#
_symmetry.space_group_name_H-M   'P 1'
#
loop_
_entity.id
_entity.type
_entity.pdbx_description
1 polymer ?
#
loop_
_entity_poly.entity_id
_entity_poly.type
_entity_poly.pdbx_seq_one_letter_code
_entity_poly.pdbx_strand_id
1 'polypeptide(L)' 'MGELVKIGGLWKNKDKNGNDYFSGNFTYKTKLLVMTNTFKDKENDPDYMVYITKKDEPKAE' A
#
# COMPACT_ATOMS: atom_id res chain seq x y z
N MET A 1 -6.64 -24.22 3.17
CA MET A 1 -6.67 -22.88 2.77
C MET A 1 -8.06 -22.35 2.73
N GLY A 2 -8.35 -21.36 3.37
CA GLY A 2 -9.70 -20.89 3.40
C GLY A 2 -10.12 -20.22 2.14
N GLU A 3 -11.24 -19.62 2.18
CA GLU A 3 -11.73 -18.88 1.07
C GLU A 3 -11.03 -17.56 0.98
N LEU A 4 -10.93 -17.04 -0.22
CA LEU A 4 -10.35 -15.74 -0.43
C LEU A 4 -11.44 -14.72 -0.57
N VAL A 5 -11.26 -13.61 0.12
CA VAL A 5 -12.19 -12.52 0.02
C VAL A 5 -11.46 -11.35 -0.61
N LYS A 6 -11.94 -10.91 -1.73
CA LYS A 6 -11.28 -9.82 -2.43
C LYS A 6 -11.67 -8.51 -1.80
N ILE A 7 -10.68 -7.75 -1.38
CA ILE A 7 -10.96 -6.45 -0.78
C ILE A 7 -10.49 -5.31 -1.64
N GLY A 8 -9.76 -5.58 -2.70
CA GLY A 8 -9.33 -4.51 -3.57
C GLY A 8 -8.21 -4.94 -4.44
N GLY A 9 -7.64 -3.99 -5.12
CA GLY A 9 -6.52 -4.27 -6.00
C GLY A 9 -5.41 -3.30 -5.73
N LEU A 10 -4.23 -3.66 -6.18
CA LEU A 10 -3.06 -2.81 -6.05
C LEU A 10 -2.43 -2.65 -7.42
N TRP A 11 -1.88 -1.49 -7.65
CA TRP A 11 -1.15 -1.21 -8.87
C TRP A 11 0.29 -0.95 -8.52
N LYS A 12 1.19 -1.51 -9.27
CA LYS A 12 2.61 -1.38 -9.03
C LYS A 12 3.11 -0.06 -9.59
N ASN A 13 3.90 0.64 -8.80
CA ASN A 13 4.47 1.91 -9.21
C ASN A 13 5.92 1.98 -8.78
N LYS A 14 6.62 2.97 -9.27
CA LYS A 14 7.98 3.22 -8.83
C LYS A 14 8.07 4.63 -8.30
N ASP A 15 8.81 4.78 -7.21
CA ASP A 15 9.02 6.13 -6.71
C ASP A 15 10.24 6.72 -7.41
N LYS A 16 10.61 7.92 -7.01
CA LYS A 16 11.69 8.59 -7.71
C LYS A 16 13.04 7.98 -7.40
N ASN A 17 13.13 7.15 -6.39
CA ASN A 17 14.38 6.46 -6.09
C ASN A 17 14.46 5.12 -6.78
N GLY A 18 13.45 4.76 -7.54
CA GLY A 18 13.47 3.50 -8.26
C GLY A 18 12.93 2.34 -7.47
N ASN A 19 12.41 2.57 -6.28
CA ASN A 19 11.86 1.49 -5.48
C ASN A 19 10.42 1.23 -5.87
N ASP A 20 10.04 -0.03 -5.84
CA ASP A 20 8.68 -0.39 -6.15
C ASP A 20 7.79 -0.11 -4.96
N TYR A 21 6.61 0.36 -5.23
CA TYR A 21 5.60 0.44 -4.22
C TYR A 21 4.26 0.17 -4.90
N PHE A 22 3.26 -0.11 -4.08
CA PHE A 22 1.95 -0.45 -4.61
C PHE A 22 0.93 0.49 -4.00
N SER A 23 -0.04 0.86 -4.79
CA SER A 23 -1.12 1.71 -4.29
C SER A 23 -2.43 1.16 -4.82
N GLY A 24 -3.46 1.34 -4.05
CA GLY A 24 -4.75 0.84 -4.46
C GLY A 24 -5.84 1.41 -3.61
N ASN A 25 -7.01 0.83 -3.74
CA ASN A 25 -8.17 1.29 -3.01
C ASN A 25 -8.52 0.26 -1.96
N PHE A 26 -8.78 0.73 -0.76
CA PHE A 26 -9.26 -0.12 0.30
C PHE A 26 -10.75 0.10 0.47
N THR A 27 -11.15 1.36 0.61
CA THR A 27 -12.54 1.72 0.55
C THR A 27 -12.61 2.93 -0.35
N TYR A 28 -13.81 3.42 -0.59
CA TYR A 28 -13.90 4.55 -1.49
C TYR A 28 -13.33 5.82 -0.88
N LYS A 29 -13.09 5.81 0.42
CA LYS A 29 -12.46 6.96 1.06
C LYS A 29 -11.06 6.68 1.55
N THR A 30 -10.59 5.47 1.40
CA THR A 30 -9.31 5.08 1.96
C THR A 30 -8.44 4.44 0.90
N LYS A 31 -7.21 4.85 0.89
CA LYS A 31 -6.26 4.35 -0.07
C LYS A 31 -5.28 3.45 0.63
N LEU A 32 -4.89 2.39 -0.03
CA LEU A 32 -3.96 1.42 0.52
C LEU A 32 -2.61 1.61 -0.14
N LEU A 33 -1.57 1.65 0.67
CA LEU A 33 -0.22 1.77 0.17
C LEU A 33 0.62 0.65 0.73
N VAL A 34 1.42 0.05 -0.13
CA VAL A 34 2.35 -0.99 0.30
C VAL A 34 3.73 -0.56 -0.18
N MET A 35 4.64 -0.41 0.74
CA MET A 35 5.96 0.10 0.42
C MET A 35 7.01 -0.85 0.94
N THR A 36 8.16 -0.82 0.30
CA THR A 36 9.27 -1.65 0.73
C THR A 36 9.75 -1.20 2.10
N ASN A 37 10.00 -2.15 2.96
CA ASN A 37 10.49 -1.86 4.29
C ASN A 37 12.00 -1.68 4.20
N THR A 38 12.46 -0.43 4.22
CA THR A 38 13.87 -0.16 4.10
C THR A 38 14.57 -0.16 5.45
N PHE A 39 13.83 -0.38 6.52
CA PHE A 39 14.41 -0.40 7.86
C PHE A 39 14.35 -1.79 8.46
N LYS A 40 14.43 -2.79 7.61
CA LYS A 40 14.40 -4.15 8.08
C LYS A 40 15.71 -4.47 8.79
N ASP A 41 15.61 -4.84 10.06
CA ASP A 41 16.79 -5.15 10.86
C ASP A 41 17.01 -6.62 11.01
N LYS A 42 15.96 -7.40 11.09
CA LYS A 42 16.04 -8.82 11.33
C LYS A 42 15.39 -9.56 10.21
N GLU A 43 15.75 -10.81 10.08
CA GLU A 43 15.14 -11.61 9.05
C GLU A 43 13.65 -11.75 9.23
N ASN A 44 13.20 -11.67 10.48
CA ASN A 44 11.77 -11.80 10.74
C ASN A 44 11.00 -10.54 10.44
N ASP A 45 11.68 -9.44 10.26
CA ASP A 45 10.97 -8.20 9.97
C ASP A 45 10.30 -8.30 8.60
N PRO A 46 9.19 -7.63 8.43
CA PRO A 46 8.49 -7.74 7.16
C PRO A 46 9.27 -7.09 6.03
N ASP A 47 9.07 -7.63 4.85
CA ASP A 47 9.70 -7.08 3.67
C ASP A 47 8.98 -5.85 3.16
N TYR A 48 7.68 -5.75 3.43
CA TYR A 48 6.87 -4.63 2.97
C TYR A 48 6.03 -4.14 4.11
N MET A 49 5.76 -2.86 4.08
CA MET A 49 4.90 -2.24 5.07
C MET A 49 3.63 -1.79 4.40
N VAL A 50 2.53 -1.94 5.10
CA VAL A 50 1.22 -1.58 4.56
C VAL A 50 0.71 -0.37 5.31
N TYR A 51 0.25 0.63 4.56
CA TYR A 51 -0.26 1.86 5.15
C TYR A 51 -1.65 2.14 4.60
N ILE A 52 -2.43 2.81 5.39
CA ILE A 52 -3.73 3.29 4.94
C ILE A 52 -3.72 4.79 5.04
N THR A 53 -4.19 5.45 4.00
CA THR A 53 -4.23 6.89 4.00
C THR A 53 -5.56 7.32 3.41
N LYS A 54 -6.03 8.48 3.82
CA LYS A 54 -7.25 9.00 3.25
C LYS A 54 -7.00 9.42 1.84
N LYS A 55 -7.98 9.20 0.99
CA LYS A 55 -7.89 9.70 -0.34
C LYS A 55 -8.00 11.20 -0.32
N ASP A 56 -7.25 11.81 -1.20
CA ASP A 56 -7.37 13.23 -1.34
C ASP A 56 -8.70 13.54 -1.89
N GLU A 57 -9.39 14.43 -1.24
CA GLU A 57 -10.61 14.86 -1.78
C GLU A 57 -10.36 16.05 -2.55
N PRO A 58 -10.97 16.20 -3.62
CA PRO A 58 -10.80 17.41 -4.36
C PRO A 58 -11.22 18.49 -3.47
N LYS A 59 -10.80 19.07 -3.02
CA LYS A 59 -11.03 19.92 -2.17
C LYS A 59 -11.94 20.62 -2.34
N ALA A 60 -12.42 20.46 -2.23
CA ALA A 60 -13.27 21.00 -2.32
C ALA A 60 -13.31 21.55 -1.34
N GLU A 61 -13.10 21.49 -1.09
CA GLU A 61 -13.00 21.72 -0.27
C GLU A 61 -13.00 22.25 -0.26
#